data_21a34c73ef32d9cbaef1c5bf26feff6a
#
_entry.id   21a34c73ef32d9cbaef1c5bf26feff6a
#
_cell.length_a   1.000
_cell.length_b   1.000
_cell.length_c   1.000
_cell.angle_alpha   90.00
_cell.angle_beta   90.00
_cell.angle_gamma   90.00
#
_symmetry.space_group_name_H-M   'P 1'
#
loop_
_entity.id
_entity.type
_entity.pdbx_description
1 polymer ?
#
loop_
_entity_poly.entity_id
_entity_poly.type
_entity_poly.pdbx_seq_one_letter_code
_entity_poly.pdbx_strand_id
1 'polypeptide(L)'
;MSNSLLSSEASELDLLNERPFTQTDHEILKSYEAVVDGLAMLIGGHCEIVLHALEDLNSSAVRIANGEHTGRKIGSPITDLALRMLHDMAGDDSSVSKAYFTRAKSGVLMKSVTIAIRNREQRVI
;
A
#
# COMPACT_ATOMS: atom_id res chain seq x y z
N MET A 1 -2.92 -9.74 -30.43
CA MET A 1 -2.73 -9.13 -29.10
C MET A 1 -2.08 -10.15 -28.18
N SER A 2 -1.10 -9.75 -27.44
CA SER A 2 -0.43 -10.68 -26.54
C SER A 2 -1.26 -10.90 -25.27
N ASN A 3 -1.27 -12.13 -24.78
CA ASN A 3 -1.95 -12.46 -23.52
C ASN A 3 -1.35 -11.73 -22.31
N SER A 4 -0.06 -11.40 -22.36
CA SER A 4 0.60 -10.69 -21.29
C SER A 4 0.06 -9.28 -21.09
N LEU A 5 -0.30 -8.59 -22.17
CA LEU A 5 -0.91 -7.26 -22.08
C LEU A 5 -2.29 -7.33 -21.43
N LEU A 6 -3.12 -8.30 -21.82
CA LEU A 6 -4.44 -8.49 -21.21
C LEU A 6 -4.34 -8.86 -19.74
N SER A 7 -3.40 -9.70 -19.35
CA SER A 7 -3.17 -10.07 -17.95
C SER A 7 -2.73 -8.87 -17.12
N SER A 8 -1.87 -8.01 -17.68
CA SER A 8 -1.43 -6.78 -17.02
C SER A 8 -2.59 -5.82 -16.80
N GLU A 9 -3.44 -5.63 -17.80
CA GLU A 9 -4.63 -4.78 -17.68
C GLU A 9 -5.60 -5.31 -16.64
N ALA A 10 -5.85 -6.61 -16.59
CA ALA A 10 -6.73 -7.23 -15.62
C ALA A 10 -6.21 -7.03 -14.19
N SER A 11 -4.91 -7.21 -13.96
CA SER A 11 -4.30 -6.98 -12.66
C SER A 11 -4.38 -5.52 -12.23
N GLU A 12 -4.18 -4.60 -13.16
CA GLU A 12 -4.30 -3.17 -12.90
C GLU A 12 -5.74 -2.78 -12.55
N LEU A 13 -6.73 -3.32 -13.27
CA LEU A 13 -8.14 -3.09 -12.98
C LEU A 13 -8.52 -3.58 -11.57
N ASP A 14 -7.98 -4.71 -11.11
CA ASP A 14 -8.18 -5.20 -9.75
C ASP A 14 -7.66 -4.20 -8.72
N LEU A 15 -6.48 -3.65 -8.93
CA LEU A 15 -5.89 -2.64 -8.05
C LEU A 15 -6.67 -1.31 -8.10
N LEU A 16 -7.25 -0.98 -9.24
CA LEU A 16 -8.06 0.24 -9.41
C LEU A 16 -9.46 0.13 -8.82
N ASN A 17 -9.77 -1.01 -8.20
CA ASN A 17 -11.00 -1.18 -7.43
C ASN A 17 -12.28 -1.12 -8.26
N GLU A 18 -12.42 -2.07 -9.16
CA GLU A 18 -13.64 -2.23 -9.97
C GLU A 18 -14.85 -2.66 -9.13
N ARG A 19 -14.63 -3.17 -7.93
CA ARG A 19 -15.68 -3.62 -7.02
C ARG A 19 -15.58 -2.88 -5.70
N PRO A 20 -16.73 -2.44 -5.13
CA PRO A 20 -16.72 -1.80 -3.82
C PRO A 20 -16.17 -2.75 -2.75
N PHE A 21 -15.56 -2.17 -1.72
CA PHE A 21 -15.11 -2.95 -0.56
C PHE A 21 -16.32 -3.43 0.23
N THR A 22 -16.23 -4.65 0.74
CA THR A 22 -17.22 -5.22 1.64
C THR A 22 -16.95 -4.76 3.07
N GLN A 23 -17.90 -5.02 3.97
CA GLN A 23 -17.71 -4.79 5.40
C GLN A 23 -16.50 -5.59 5.91
N THR A 24 -16.32 -6.82 5.45
CA THR A 24 -15.17 -7.66 5.82
C THR A 24 -13.86 -7.03 5.37
N ASP A 25 -13.80 -6.46 4.17
CA ASP A 25 -12.61 -5.76 3.69
C ASP A 25 -12.25 -4.60 4.62
N HIS A 26 -13.23 -3.80 5.01
CA HIS A 26 -13.02 -2.68 5.94
C HIS A 26 -12.55 -3.16 7.31
N GLU A 27 -13.11 -4.26 7.80
CA GLU A 27 -12.71 -4.83 9.10
C GLU A 27 -11.27 -5.35 9.08
N ILE A 28 -10.87 -6.00 7.98
CA ILE A 28 -9.48 -6.45 7.81
C ILE A 28 -8.53 -5.26 7.86
N LEU A 29 -8.80 -4.22 7.08
CA LEU A 29 -7.96 -3.03 7.06
C LEU A 29 -7.90 -2.37 8.43
N LYS A 30 -9.03 -2.23 9.11
CA LYS A 30 -9.08 -1.62 10.43
C LYS A 30 -8.21 -2.38 11.44
N SER A 31 -8.16 -3.71 11.35
CA SER A 31 -7.33 -4.52 12.25
C SER A 31 -5.84 -4.21 12.12
N TYR A 32 -5.38 -3.70 10.98
CA TYR A 32 -3.99 -3.31 10.76
C TYR A 32 -3.63 -1.96 11.36
N GLU A 33 -4.58 -1.14 11.78
CA GLU A 33 -4.28 0.14 12.44
C GLU A 33 -3.44 -0.07 13.71
N ALA A 34 -3.80 -1.04 14.52
CA ALA A 34 -3.03 -1.39 15.72
C ALA A 34 -1.64 -1.92 15.37
N VAL A 35 -1.50 -2.63 14.27
CA VAL A 35 -0.20 -3.12 13.79
C VAL A 35 0.71 -1.95 13.43
N VAL A 36 0.18 -0.96 12.72
CA VAL A 36 0.92 0.28 12.40
C VAL A 36 1.42 0.96 13.67
N ASP A 37 0.52 1.15 14.63
CA ASP A 37 0.85 1.84 15.87
C ASP A 37 1.88 1.06 16.70
N GLY A 38 1.72 -0.25 16.79
CA GLY A 38 2.66 -1.11 17.52
C GLY A 38 4.04 -1.14 16.88
N LEU A 39 4.12 -1.23 15.58
CA LEU A 39 5.39 -1.19 14.86
C LEU A 39 6.09 0.16 15.03
N ALA A 40 5.33 1.25 14.98
CA ALA A 40 5.87 2.58 15.20
C ALA A 40 6.48 2.73 16.60
N MET A 41 5.81 2.19 17.61
CA MET A 41 6.34 2.19 18.98
C MET A 41 7.61 1.36 19.11
N LEU A 42 7.67 0.23 18.43
CA LEU A 42 8.83 -0.66 18.47
C LEU A 42 10.03 -0.09 17.75
N ILE A 43 9.82 0.43 16.53
CA ILE A 43 10.91 0.88 15.65
C ILE A 43 11.35 2.30 16.00
N GLY A 44 10.43 3.16 16.40
CA GLY A 44 10.71 4.54 16.78
C GLY A 44 10.43 5.54 15.67
N GLY A 45 10.78 6.80 15.92
CA GLY A 45 10.38 7.94 15.09
C GLY A 45 11.06 8.05 13.73
N HIS A 46 12.09 7.25 13.46
CA HIS A 46 12.83 7.33 12.20
C HIS A 46 12.22 6.49 11.06
N CYS A 47 11.14 5.79 11.32
CA CYS A 47 10.45 4.96 10.33
C CYS A 47 9.03 5.48 10.11
N GLU A 48 8.71 5.84 8.87
CA GLU A 48 7.35 6.19 8.50
C GLU A 48 6.60 4.92 8.09
N ILE A 49 5.39 4.75 8.61
CA ILE A 49 4.53 3.62 8.27
C ILE A 49 3.18 4.18 7.83
N VAL A 50 2.71 3.73 6.67
CA VAL A 50 1.43 4.17 6.11
C VAL A 50 0.58 2.96 5.79
N LEU A 51 -0.64 2.95 6.28
CA LEU A 51 -1.67 1.99 5.88
C LEU A 51 -2.53 2.65 4.81
N HIS A 52 -2.61 2.01 3.66
CA HIS A 52 -3.45 2.45 2.55
C HIS A 52 -4.67 1.55 2.40
N ALA A 53 -5.81 2.14 2.12
CA ALA A 53 -7.00 1.43 1.66
C ALA A 53 -7.18 1.75 0.18
N LEU A 54 -7.14 0.75 -0.68
CA LEU A 54 -7.15 0.94 -2.13
C LEU A 54 -8.56 1.19 -2.69
N GLU A 55 -9.53 1.41 -1.83
CA GLU A 55 -10.90 1.78 -2.22
C GLU A 55 -10.93 3.10 -2.99
N ASP A 56 -10.09 4.05 -2.60
CA ASP A 56 -9.93 5.33 -3.28
C ASP A 56 -8.44 5.65 -3.39
N LEU A 57 -7.87 5.47 -4.57
CA LEU A 57 -6.44 5.67 -4.81
C LEU A 57 -6.03 7.13 -4.68
N ASN A 58 -6.97 8.07 -4.83
CA ASN A 58 -6.67 9.49 -4.69
C ASN A 58 -6.63 9.95 -3.24
N SER A 59 -7.12 9.13 -2.32
CA SER A 59 -7.20 9.45 -0.88
C SER A 59 -7.03 8.18 -0.06
N SER A 60 -5.96 7.44 -0.30
CA SER A 60 -5.82 6.07 0.20
C SER A 60 -5.26 5.96 1.61
N ALA A 61 -4.47 6.91 2.08
CA ALA A 61 -3.84 6.81 3.41
C ALA A 61 -4.89 6.91 4.53
N VAL A 62 -5.07 5.84 5.29
CA VAL A 62 -6.06 5.77 6.38
C VAL A 62 -5.42 5.74 7.76
N ARG A 63 -4.14 5.41 7.88
CA ARG A 63 -3.39 5.45 9.12
C ARG A 63 -1.92 5.75 8.81
N ILE A 64 -1.32 6.65 9.59
CA ILE A 64 0.08 7.06 9.38
C ILE A 64 0.78 7.16 10.73
N ALA A 65 2.01 6.65 10.77
CA ALA A 65 2.94 6.90 11.86
C ALA A 65 4.16 7.62 11.29
N ASN A 66 4.59 8.68 11.95
CA ASN A 66 5.79 9.46 11.59
C ASN A 66 5.74 10.05 10.17
N GLY A 67 4.57 10.53 9.77
CA GLY A 67 4.34 11.08 8.43
C GLY A 67 5.10 12.37 8.12
N GLU A 68 5.70 13.01 9.11
CA GLU A 68 6.48 14.23 8.94
C GLU A 68 7.71 14.03 8.05
N HIS A 69 8.21 12.81 7.93
CA HIS A 69 9.36 12.52 7.04
C HIS A 69 9.07 12.83 5.58
N THR A 70 7.84 12.62 5.14
CA THR A 70 7.41 12.86 3.74
C THR A 70 6.37 13.95 3.62
N GLY A 71 5.81 14.41 4.73
CA GLY A 71 4.69 15.35 4.73
C GLY A 71 3.34 14.70 4.45
N ARG A 72 3.26 13.36 4.46
CA ARG A 72 1.99 12.65 4.24
C ARG A 72 1.03 12.84 5.41
N LYS A 73 -0.25 12.85 5.08
CA LYS A 73 -1.36 13.00 6.04
C LYS A 73 -2.41 11.94 5.74
N ILE A 74 -3.35 11.75 6.66
CA ILE A 74 -4.56 10.97 6.38
C ILE A 74 -5.20 11.56 5.11
N GLY A 75 -5.54 10.68 4.17
CA GLY A 75 -6.09 11.07 2.88
C GLY A 75 -5.06 11.33 1.78
N SER A 76 -3.77 11.26 2.07
CA SER A 76 -2.75 11.36 1.02
C SER A 76 -2.86 10.16 0.07
N PRO A 77 -2.63 10.37 -1.24
CA PRO A 77 -2.69 9.26 -2.19
C PRO A 77 -1.47 8.34 -2.08
N ILE A 78 -1.67 7.08 -2.42
CA ILE A 78 -0.56 6.14 -2.60
C ILE A 78 0.35 6.63 -3.73
N THR A 79 1.66 6.44 -3.58
CA THR A 79 2.62 6.85 -4.62
C THR A 79 2.53 5.91 -5.83
N ASP A 80 2.90 6.43 -6.99
CA ASP A 80 2.97 5.63 -8.21
C ASP A 80 3.92 4.45 -8.06
N LEU A 81 5.03 4.65 -7.37
CA LEU A 81 6.02 3.58 -7.14
C LEU A 81 5.45 2.48 -6.26
N ALA A 82 4.78 2.83 -5.15
CA ALA A 82 4.15 1.83 -4.28
C ALA A 82 3.05 1.08 -5.01
N LEU A 83 2.25 1.78 -5.82
CA LEU A 83 1.20 1.15 -6.62
C LEU A 83 1.79 0.17 -7.64
N ARG A 84 2.91 0.53 -8.26
CA ARG A 84 3.62 -0.35 -9.18
C ARG A 84 4.14 -1.61 -8.46
N MET A 85 4.67 -1.46 -7.26
CA MET A 85 5.11 -2.62 -6.47
C MET A 85 3.94 -3.56 -6.17
N LEU A 86 2.78 -3.02 -5.81
CA LEU A 86 1.57 -3.82 -5.59
C LEU A 86 1.12 -4.53 -6.88
N HIS A 87 1.15 -3.83 -7.99
CA HIS A 87 0.81 -4.40 -9.29
C HIS A 87 1.72 -5.60 -9.63
N ASP A 88 3.02 -5.44 -9.41
CA ASP A 88 3.99 -6.52 -9.67
C ASP A 88 3.77 -7.73 -8.76
N MET A 89 3.27 -7.52 -7.54
CA MET A 89 2.97 -8.58 -6.58
C MET A 89 1.60 -9.22 -6.76
N ALA A 90 0.67 -8.54 -7.42
CA ALA A 90 -0.72 -9.00 -7.52
C ALA A 90 -0.88 -10.33 -8.26
N GLY A 91 0.05 -10.66 -9.15
CA GLY A 91 0.02 -11.88 -9.95
C GLY A 91 0.74 -13.07 -9.33
N ASP A 92 1.33 -12.92 -8.15
CA ASP A 92 2.05 -13.99 -7.48
C ASP A 92 1.63 -14.11 -6.00
N ASP A 93 2.22 -15.06 -5.28
CA ASP A 93 1.90 -15.30 -3.87
C ASP A 93 2.68 -14.40 -2.91
N SER A 94 3.50 -13.50 -3.44
CA SER A 94 4.29 -12.61 -2.60
C SER A 94 3.41 -11.55 -1.96
N SER A 95 3.63 -11.31 -0.67
CA SER A 95 2.94 -10.25 0.07
C SER A 95 3.87 -9.11 0.48
N VAL A 96 5.18 -9.24 0.23
CA VAL A 96 6.18 -8.23 0.59
C VAL A 96 7.05 -7.96 -0.62
N SER A 97 7.21 -6.69 -0.98
CA SER A 97 8.07 -6.29 -2.09
C SER A 97 9.54 -6.47 -1.73
N LYS A 98 10.40 -6.44 -2.74
CA LYS A 98 11.82 -6.19 -2.50
C LYS A 98 11.97 -4.81 -1.89
N ALA A 99 13.04 -4.61 -1.12
CA ALA A 99 13.38 -3.27 -0.65
C ALA A 99 13.73 -2.38 -1.84
N TYR A 100 13.31 -1.13 -1.78
CA TYR A 100 13.61 -0.15 -2.81
C TYR A 100 13.96 1.18 -2.14
N PHE A 101 14.61 2.07 -2.89
CA PHE A 101 15.09 3.33 -2.34
C PHE A 101 14.37 4.49 -3.03
N THR A 102 13.97 5.47 -2.22
CA THR A 102 13.36 6.71 -2.68
C THR A 102 14.05 7.87 -1.99
N ARG A 103 13.85 9.10 -2.51
CA ARG A 103 14.33 10.30 -1.85
C ARG A 103 13.15 11.12 -1.37
N ALA A 104 13.22 11.57 -0.12
CA ALA A 104 12.30 12.56 0.41
C ALA A 104 12.54 13.91 -0.28
N LYS A 105 11.60 14.84 -0.16
CA LYS A 105 11.76 16.21 -0.68
C LYS A 105 13.01 16.90 -0.14
N SER A 106 13.42 16.54 1.08
CA SER A 106 14.65 17.03 1.71
C SER A 106 15.93 16.49 1.07
N GLY A 107 15.83 15.50 0.17
CA GLY A 107 16.97 14.81 -0.42
C GLY A 107 17.46 13.60 0.36
N VAL A 108 16.89 13.34 1.54
CA VAL A 108 17.27 12.17 2.35
C VAL A 108 16.86 10.88 1.66
N LEU A 109 17.79 9.95 1.56
CA LEU A 109 17.55 8.63 1.00
C LEU A 109 16.75 7.78 1.99
N MET A 110 15.66 7.18 1.50
CA MET A 110 14.81 6.32 2.30
C MET A 110 14.79 4.92 1.72
N LYS A 111 14.90 3.92 2.59
CA LYS A 111 14.69 2.52 2.23
C LYS A 111 13.22 2.20 2.50
N SER A 112 12.55 1.63 1.52
CA SER A 112 11.12 1.39 1.56
C SER A 112 10.78 -0.06 1.22
N VAL A 113 9.64 -0.51 1.75
CA VAL A 113 9.06 -1.82 1.46
C VAL A 113 7.55 -1.62 1.33
N THR A 114 6.93 -2.31 0.40
CA THR A 114 5.48 -2.34 0.25
C THR A 114 4.97 -3.72 0.64
N ILE A 115 3.94 -3.75 1.47
CA ILE A 115 3.30 -4.99 1.93
C ILE A 115 1.87 -5.00 1.40
N ALA A 116 1.49 -6.08 0.72
CA ALA A 116 0.15 -6.26 0.21
C ALA A 116 -0.73 -6.90 1.28
N ILE A 117 -1.88 -6.28 1.56
CA ILE A 117 -2.91 -6.85 2.41
C ILE A 117 -3.98 -7.43 1.48
N ARG A 118 -4.32 -8.70 1.67
CA ARG A 118 -5.29 -9.39 0.83
C ARG A 118 -6.49 -9.83 1.64
N ASN A 119 -7.65 -9.80 1.02
CA ASN A 119 -8.85 -10.38 1.60
C ASN A 119 -8.89 -11.91 1.35
N ARG A 120 -10.00 -12.56 1.73
CA ARG A 120 -10.13 -14.03 1.57
C ARG A 120 -10.12 -14.49 0.12
N GLU A 121 -10.55 -13.63 -0.80
CA GLU A 121 -10.56 -13.90 -2.24
C GLU A 121 -9.20 -13.59 -2.88
N GLN A 122 -8.19 -13.29 -2.07
CA GLN A 122 -6.83 -12.93 -2.51
C GLN A 122 -6.75 -11.60 -3.26
N ARG A 123 -7.78 -10.78 -3.16
CA ARG A 123 -7.75 -9.42 -3.70
C ARG A 123 -6.91 -8.53 -2.78
N VAL A 124 -6.04 -7.71 -3.36
CA VAL A 124 -5.28 -6.70 -2.62
C VAL A 124 -6.23 -5.56 -2.25
N ILE A 125 -6.29 -5.24 -1.01
CA ILE A 125 -7.17 -4.20 -0.48
C ILE A 125 -6.36 -3.12 0.25
#